data_58705836c9394ca61d30b00a79403b44
#
_entry.id   58705836c9394ca61d30b00a79403b44
#
_cell.length_a   1.000
_cell.length_b   1.000
_cell.length_c   1.000
_cell.angle_alpha   90.00
_cell.angle_beta   90.00
_cell.angle_gamma   90.00
#
_symmetry.space_group_name_H-M   'P 1'
#
loop_
_entity.id
_entity.type
_entity.pdbx_description
1 polymer ?
#
loop_
_entity_poly.entity_id
_entity_poly.type
_entity_poly.pdbx_seq_one_letter_code
_entity_poly.pdbx_strand_id
1 'polypeptide(L)'
;NVALAAGAGVRLGSTGAIAVDERMETSVPGVFAAGDCAEALHLVTGRPAYVPLGTTANRMGRVAGACAAGGRDRFRGIAGTSILRVGRLAFAVTGLLAAEARREGFDPASVRIDAMDHVKYFKGRPTSVALVADRRTHRLLGGWVTGEAGVPGRINLIAAALTTRMTVEDFEQLDLAYTPPFSPARDPVQVAANELLKLLD
;
A
#
# COMPACT_ATOMS: atom_id res chain seq x y z
N ASN A 1 14.66 -6.09 16.60
CA ASN A 1 15.39 -6.12 17.86
C ASN A 1 15.31 -4.74 18.51
N VAL A 2 14.59 -4.62 19.65
CA VAL A 2 14.30 -3.34 20.31
C VAL A 2 14.83 -3.27 21.76
N ALA A 3 15.47 -4.36 22.25
CA ALA A 3 15.86 -4.49 23.63
C ALA A 3 16.81 -3.38 24.11
N LEU A 4 17.78 -2.99 23.27
CA LEU A 4 18.73 -1.91 23.59
C LEU A 4 18.00 -0.55 23.73
N ALA A 5 17.09 -0.26 22.80
CA ALA A 5 16.32 0.99 22.84
C ALA A 5 15.39 1.04 24.05
N ALA A 6 14.69 -0.06 24.37
CA ALA A 6 13.85 -0.14 25.56
C ALA A 6 14.67 0.01 26.86
N GLY A 7 15.87 -0.63 26.94
CA GLY A 7 16.79 -0.46 28.06
C GLY A 7 17.32 0.96 28.22
N ALA A 8 17.34 1.75 27.14
CA ALA A 8 17.70 3.18 27.16
C ALA A 8 16.50 4.11 27.43
N GLY A 9 15.33 3.57 27.79
CA GLY A 9 14.13 4.36 28.13
C GLY A 9 13.31 4.82 26.90
N VAL A 10 13.61 4.31 25.69
CA VAL A 10 12.81 4.59 24.51
C VAL A 10 11.49 3.82 24.56
N ARG A 11 10.37 4.51 24.35
CA ARG A 11 9.04 3.90 24.37
C ARG A 11 8.82 3.00 23.14
N LEU A 12 8.33 1.79 23.40
CA LEU A 12 7.79 0.93 22.35
C LEU A 12 6.31 1.27 22.11
N GLY A 13 5.88 1.13 20.87
CA GLY A 13 4.50 1.36 20.46
C GLY A 13 3.61 0.13 20.60
N SER A 14 2.40 0.25 20.09
CA SER A 14 1.36 -0.79 20.20
C SER A 14 1.70 -2.09 19.47
N THR A 15 2.61 -2.04 18.50
CA THR A 15 3.06 -3.21 17.73
C THR A 15 4.27 -3.90 18.36
N GLY A 16 4.84 -3.33 19.42
CA GLY A 16 6.08 -3.79 20.05
C GLY A 16 7.34 -3.24 19.37
N ALA A 17 7.23 -2.52 18.27
CA ALA A 17 8.34 -1.78 17.66
C ALA A 17 8.53 -0.40 18.32
N ILE A 18 9.61 0.30 18.00
CA ILE A 18 9.90 1.62 18.55
C ILE A 18 8.85 2.62 18.07
N ALA A 19 8.18 3.30 18.99
CA ALA A 19 7.28 4.39 18.69
C ALA A 19 8.06 5.63 18.23
N VAL A 20 7.69 6.18 17.07
CA VAL A 20 8.26 7.39 16.49
C VAL A 20 7.17 8.35 16.03
N ASP A 21 7.52 9.62 15.99
CA ASP A 21 6.67 10.64 15.37
C ASP A 21 6.88 10.72 13.84
N GLU A 22 6.27 11.69 13.18
CA GLU A 22 6.41 11.92 11.74
C GLU A 22 7.82 12.36 11.29
N ARG A 23 8.67 12.76 12.23
CA ARG A 23 10.07 13.10 12.02
C ARG A 23 11.02 11.92 12.27
N MET A 24 10.46 10.75 12.61
CA MET A 24 11.20 9.57 13.05
C MET A 24 11.91 9.78 14.40
N GLU A 25 11.53 10.79 15.18
CA GLU A 25 12.07 10.99 16.52
C GLU A 25 11.31 10.12 17.53
N THR A 26 12.05 9.53 18.47
CA THR A 26 11.50 8.65 19.50
C THR A 26 10.98 9.46 20.70
N SER A 27 10.53 8.78 21.75
CA SER A 27 10.14 9.43 23.01
C SER A 27 11.32 10.09 23.77
N VAL A 28 12.56 9.82 23.35
CA VAL A 28 13.78 10.43 23.91
C VAL A 28 14.27 11.48 22.92
N PRO A 29 14.31 12.77 23.33
CA PRO A 29 14.72 13.86 22.44
C PRO A 29 16.11 13.63 21.83
N GLY A 30 16.24 13.90 20.52
CA GLY A 30 17.48 13.71 19.76
C GLY A 30 17.79 12.25 19.40
N VAL A 31 16.93 11.30 19.79
CA VAL A 31 17.06 9.88 19.41
C VAL A 31 16.05 9.55 18.33
N PHE A 32 16.53 9.06 17.19
CA PHE A 32 15.73 8.70 16.03
C PHE A 32 15.73 7.20 15.79
N ALA A 33 14.63 6.66 15.28
CA ALA A 33 14.53 5.24 14.88
C ALA A 33 13.85 5.11 13.52
N ALA A 34 14.33 4.17 12.72
CA ALA A 34 13.82 3.95 11.37
C ALA A 34 14.01 2.49 10.91
N GLY A 35 13.20 2.05 9.98
CA GLY A 35 13.25 0.71 9.39
C GLY A 35 12.56 -0.34 10.25
N ASP A 36 13.07 -1.56 10.18
CA ASP A 36 12.41 -2.76 10.74
C ASP A 36 12.30 -2.79 12.27
N CYS A 37 12.88 -1.82 12.97
CA CYS A 37 12.75 -1.68 14.43
C CYS A 37 11.69 -0.66 14.87
N ALA A 38 11.13 0.12 13.96
CA ALA A 38 10.20 1.22 14.27
C ALA A 38 8.81 1.03 13.67
N GLU A 39 7.79 1.60 14.32
CA GLU A 39 6.43 1.68 13.78
C GLU A 39 6.33 2.72 12.68
N ALA A 40 5.36 2.53 11.78
CA ALA A 40 4.99 3.51 10.76
C ALA A 40 3.49 3.79 10.81
N LEU A 41 3.06 4.99 10.46
CA LEU A 41 1.64 5.31 10.29
C LEU A 41 1.10 4.57 9.07
N HIS A 42 0.05 3.76 9.24
CA HIS A 42 -0.65 3.11 8.13
C HIS A 42 -1.68 4.08 7.52
N LEU A 43 -1.53 4.41 6.24
CA LEU A 43 -2.31 5.46 5.56
C LEU A 43 -3.82 5.20 5.50
N VAL A 44 -4.22 3.94 5.45
CA VAL A 44 -5.63 3.55 5.38
C VAL A 44 -6.29 3.60 6.76
N THR A 45 -5.66 3.02 7.78
CA THR A 45 -6.22 2.93 9.14
C THR A 45 -6.00 4.18 9.98
N GLY A 46 -4.98 4.98 9.65
CA GLY A 46 -4.53 6.09 10.48
C GLY A 46 -3.87 5.66 11.80
N ARG A 47 -3.52 4.38 11.94
CA ARG A 47 -2.93 3.79 13.16
C ARG A 47 -1.47 3.37 12.94
N PRO A 48 -0.68 3.26 14.00
CA PRO A 48 0.64 2.65 13.93
C PRO A 48 0.56 1.22 13.40
N ALA A 49 1.51 0.86 12.54
CA ALA A 49 1.64 -0.47 11.99
C ALA A 49 3.11 -0.89 11.93
N TYR A 50 3.34 -2.19 12.05
CA TYR A 50 4.65 -2.79 11.89
C TYR A 50 4.71 -3.51 10.54
N VAL A 51 5.44 -2.92 9.58
CA VAL A 51 5.56 -3.43 8.21
C VAL A 51 7.02 -3.37 7.80
N PRO A 52 7.81 -4.41 8.12
CA PRO A 52 9.25 -4.45 7.85
C PRO A 52 9.50 -4.72 6.37
N LEU A 53 9.64 -3.65 5.60
CA LEU A 53 9.89 -3.67 4.15
C LEU A 53 11.02 -2.71 3.79
N GLY A 54 11.88 -3.10 2.86
CA GLY A 54 13.01 -2.28 2.41
C GLY A 54 12.61 -0.89 1.90
N THR A 55 11.46 -0.75 1.24
CA THR A 55 10.92 0.55 0.81
C THR A 55 10.51 1.43 1.99
N THR A 56 9.92 0.85 3.02
CA THR A 56 9.58 1.53 4.28
C THR A 56 10.85 1.98 4.99
N ALA A 57 11.79 1.06 5.20
CA ALA A 57 13.06 1.31 5.88
C ALA A 57 13.87 2.43 5.21
N ASN A 58 13.96 2.41 3.86
CA ASN A 58 14.68 3.45 3.09
C ASN A 58 14.05 4.83 3.27
N ARG A 59 12.73 4.94 3.15
CA ARG A 59 12.00 6.21 3.28
C ARG A 59 12.07 6.77 4.69
N MET A 60 11.90 5.91 5.71
CA MET A 60 12.03 6.30 7.12
C MET A 60 13.46 6.74 7.43
N GLY A 61 14.47 5.99 6.98
CA GLY A 61 15.88 6.30 7.19
C GLY A 61 16.29 7.65 6.60
N ARG A 62 15.76 8.01 5.42
CA ARG A 62 15.99 9.34 4.83
C ARG A 62 15.44 10.47 5.69
N VAL A 63 14.21 10.32 6.19
CA VAL A 63 13.58 11.31 7.06
C VAL A 63 14.32 11.40 8.40
N ALA A 64 14.64 10.26 9.02
CA ALA A 64 15.40 10.21 10.28
C ALA A 64 16.75 10.91 10.13
N GLY A 65 17.52 10.59 9.08
CA GLY A 65 18.81 11.20 8.82
C GLY A 65 18.72 12.71 8.58
N ALA A 66 17.74 13.15 7.78
CA ALA A 66 17.52 14.57 7.53
C ALA A 66 17.15 15.32 8.83
N CYS A 67 16.25 14.77 9.65
CA CYS A 67 15.84 15.38 10.90
C CYS A 67 16.96 15.39 11.94
N ALA A 68 17.73 14.32 12.05
CA ALA A 68 18.91 14.26 12.92
C ALA A 68 19.97 15.31 12.57
N ALA A 69 20.06 15.68 11.28
CA ALA A 69 20.92 16.79 10.80
C ALA A 69 20.28 18.19 10.92
N GLY A 70 19.15 18.31 11.64
CA GLY A 70 18.45 19.59 11.82
C GLY A 70 17.43 19.94 10.74
N GLY A 71 17.16 19.05 9.77
CA GLY A 71 16.14 19.21 8.74
C GLY A 71 14.71 19.12 9.28
N ARG A 72 13.73 19.37 8.39
CA ARG A 72 12.29 19.41 8.75
C ARG A 72 11.45 18.42 7.93
N ASP A 73 12.06 17.35 7.45
CA ASP A 73 11.38 16.33 6.66
C ASP A 73 10.33 15.59 7.51
N ARG A 74 9.29 15.06 6.81
CA ARG A 74 8.20 14.33 7.45
C ARG A 74 7.92 13.04 6.71
N PHE A 75 7.79 11.96 7.45
CA PHE A 75 7.33 10.68 6.95
C PHE A 75 5.82 10.61 6.96
N ARG A 76 5.22 10.51 5.77
CA ARG A 76 3.75 10.57 5.61
C ARG A 76 3.04 9.25 5.89
N GLY A 77 3.78 8.17 6.12
CA GLY A 77 3.21 6.85 6.36
C GLY A 77 3.37 5.88 5.19
N ILE A 78 2.70 4.75 5.32
CA ILE A 78 2.80 3.60 4.42
C ILE A 78 1.42 3.05 4.07
N ALA A 79 1.29 2.47 2.86
CA ALA A 79 0.17 1.60 2.49
C ALA A 79 0.53 0.10 2.64
N GLY A 80 1.74 -0.25 3.07
CA GLY A 80 2.19 -1.63 3.20
C GLY A 80 2.37 -2.35 1.86
N THR A 81 2.74 -1.62 0.81
CA THR A 81 2.88 -2.18 -0.54
C THR A 81 4.05 -3.14 -0.62
N SER A 82 3.77 -4.37 -1.01
CA SER A 82 4.76 -5.42 -1.20
C SER A 82 4.55 -6.17 -2.51
N ILE A 83 5.63 -6.73 -3.05
CA ILE A 83 5.62 -7.58 -4.22
C ILE A 83 6.65 -8.68 -4.06
N LEU A 84 6.29 -9.88 -4.50
CA LEU A 84 7.20 -11.02 -4.59
C LEU A 84 7.04 -11.71 -5.94
N ARG A 85 8.05 -12.48 -6.33
CA ARG A 85 8.01 -13.28 -7.55
C ARG A 85 8.34 -14.74 -7.23
N VAL A 86 7.51 -15.64 -7.75
CA VAL A 86 7.74 -17.10 -7.66
C VAL A 86 7.73 -17.66 -9.09
N GLY A 87 8.87 -18.08 -9.56
CA GLY A 87 9.04 -18.49 -10.96
C GLY A 87 8.69 -17.33 -11.91
N ARG A 88 7.65 -17.52 -12.71
CA ARG A 88 7.16 -16.50 -13.67
C ARG A 88 6.07 -15.61 -13.10
N LEU A 89 5.41 -16.02 -12.02
CA LEU A 89 4.30 -15.28 -11.41
C LEU A 89 4.81 -14.27 -10.39
N ALA A 90 4.31 -13.05 -10.49
CA ALA A 90 4.43 -12.02 -9.47
C ALA A 90 3.12 -11.91 -8.68
N PHE A 91 3.25 -11.65 -7.39
CA PHE A 91 2.16 -11.42 -6.45
C PHE A 91 2.43 -10.11 -5.72
N ALA A 92 1.48 -9.19 -5.75
CA ALA A 92 1.63 -7.90 -5.11
C ALA A 92 0.36 -7.54 -4.32
N VAL A 93 0.55 -6.86 -3.19
CA VAL A 93 -0.53 -6.42 -2.32
C VAL A 93 -0.23 -5.02 -1.78
N THR A 94 -1.27 -4.25 -1.49
CA THR A 94 -1.18 -2.94 -0.86
C THR A 94 -2.46 -2.62 -0.09
N GLY A 95 -2.34 -1.86 1.00
CA GLY A 95 -3.47 -1.53 1.87
C GLY A 95 -4.02 -2.73 2.63
N LEU A 96 -5.31 -2.78 2.83
CA LEU A 96 -6.02 -3.78 3.61
C LEU A 96 -6.78 -4.75 2.69
N LEU A 97 -6.70 -6.03 3.00
CA LEU A 97 -7.63 -7.03 2.47
C LEU A 97 -8.98 -6.95 3.20
N ALA A 98 -10.04 -7.50 2.61
CA ALA A 98 -11.39 -7.37 3.17
C ALA A 98 -11.52 -7.85 4.64
N ALA A 99 -10.84 -8.94 5.00
CA ALA A 99 -10.85 -9.45 6.37
C ALA A 99 -10.12 -8.50 7.35
N GLU A 100 -9.03 -7.88 6.92
CA GLU A 100 -8.28 -6.89 7.69
C GLU A 100 -9.09 -5.60 7.85
N ALA A 101 -9.71 -5.12 6.75
CA ALA A 101 -10.56 -3.94 6.77
C ALA A 101 -11.73 -4.09 7.77
N ARG A 102 -12.38 -5.27 7.83
CA ARG A 102 -13.41 -5.54 8.85
C ARG A 102 -12.88 -5.47 10.27
N ARG A 103 -11.69 -6.03 10.54
CA ARG A 103 -11.04 -5.96 11.87
C ARG A 103 -10.70 -4.53 12.28
N GLU A 104 -10.41 -3.69 11.30
CA GLU A 104 -10.13 -2.27 11.51
C GLU A 104 -11.40 -1.39 11.60
N GLY A 105 -12.62 -1.99 11.52
CA GLY A 105 -13.90 -1.31 11.70
C GLY A 105 -14.48 -0.67 10.42
N PHE A 106 -13.94 -0.98 9.26
CA PHE A 106 -14.53 -0.60 7.97
C PHE A 106 -15.68 -1.55 7.59
N ASP A 107 -16.52 -1.09 6.66
CA ASP A 107 -17.54 -1.92 5.99
C ASP A 107 -17.09 -2.23 4.55
N PRO A 108 -16.23 -3.26 4.35
CA PRO A 108 -15.60 -3.47 3.06
C PRO A 108 -16.51 -4.19 2.06
N ALA A 109 -16.62 -3.62 0.87
CA ALA A 109 -16.91 -4.34 -0.36
C ALA A 109 -15.61 -4.79 -1.02
N SER A 110 -15.62 -5.93 -1.68
CA SER A 110 -14.45 -6.42 -2.41
C SER A 110 -14.86 -7.16 -3.67
N VAL A 111 -14.04 -7.03 -4.70
CA VAL A 111 -14.20 -7.72 -5.99
C VAL A 111 -12.87 -8.36 -6.39
N ARG A 112 -12.96 -9.46 -7.11
CA ARG A 112 -11.85 -10.01 -7.87
C ARG A 112 -12.29 -10.20 -9.31
N ILE A 113 -11.42 -9.82 -10.24
CA ILE A 113 -11.57 -10.13 -11.67
C ILE A 113 -10.37 -10.91 -12.17
N ASP A 114 -10.62 -11.74 -13.17
CA ASP A 114 -9.58 -12.40 -13.96
C ASP A 114 -9.63 -11.83 -15.38
N ALA A 115 -8.48 -11.43 -15.90
CA ALA A 115 -8.34 -10.73 -17.18
C ALA A 115 -7.05 -11.14 -17.90
N MET A 116 -6.77 -10.50 -19.03
CA MET A 116 -5.45 -10.53 -19.67
C MET A 116 -4.70 -9.24 -19.35
N ASP A 117 -3.41 -9.32 -19.12
CA ASP A 117 -2.55 -8.16 -18.85
C ASP A 117 -2.47 -7.20 -20.04
N HIS A 118 -2.56 -7.73 -21.29
CA HIS A 118 -2.74 -7.01 -22.55
C HIS A 118 -3.44 -7.92 -23.58
N VAL A 119 -3.59 -7.47 -24.82
CA VAL A 119 -4.40 -8.14 -25.82
C VAL A 119 -3.77 -9.47 -26.32
N LYS A 120 -4.63 -10.47 -26.62
CA LYS A 120 -4.20 -11.84 -26.96
C LYS A 120 -3.27 -11.90 -28.16
N TYR A 121 -3.51 -11.07 -29.20
CA TYR A 121 -2.68 -11.09 -30.42
C TYR A 121 -1.26 -10.54 -30.21
N PHE A 122 -0.99 -9.88 -29.08
CA PHE A 122 0.35 -9.56 -28.58
C PHE A 122 0.82 -10.54 -27.49
N LYS A 123 0.22 -11.72 -27.40
CA LYS A 123 0.58 -12.78 -26.43
C LYS A 123 0.33 -12.40 -24.97
N GLY A 124 -0.74 -11.63 -24.70
CA GLY A 124 -1.19 -11.29 -23.34
C GLY A 124 -1.29 -12.53 -22.45
N ARG A 125 -0.98 -12.34 -21.18
CA ARG A 125 -0.96 -13.37 -20.14
C ARG A 125 -2.08 -13.17 -19.14
N PRO A 126 -2.56 -14.25 -18.51
CA PRO A 126 -3.54 -14.12 -17.43
C PRO A 126 -3.03 -13.24 -16.30
N THR A 127 -3.90 -12.37 -15.82
CA THR A 127 -3.70 -11.54 -14.64
C THR A 127 -4.98 -11.53 -13.81
N SER A 128 -4.84 -11.47 -12.50
CA SER A 128 -5.98 -11.26 -11.61
C SER A 128 -5.77 -9.98 -10.79
N VAL A 129 -6.84 -9.25 -10.59
CA VAL A 129 -6.87 -8.02 -9.80
C VAL A 129 -8.01 -8.11 -8.79
N ALA A 130 -7.73 -7.75 -7.54
CA ALA A 130 -8.76 -7.52 -6.55
C ALA A 130 -8.64 -6.13 -5.96
N LEU A 131 -9.78 -5.52 -5.69
CA LEU A 131 -9.91 -4.24 -5.00
C LEU A 131 -10.80 -4.39 -3.78
N VAL A 132 -10.52 -3.57 -2.77
CA VAL A 132 -11.32 -3.45 -1.54
C VAL A 132 -11.62 -1.97 -1.33
N ALA A 133 -12.89 -1.65 -1.05
CA ALA A 133 -13.32 -0.29 -0.71
C ALA A 133 -14.28 -0.29 0.48
N ASP A 134 -14.38 0.83 1.17
CA ASP A 134 -15.37 1.03 2.24
C ASP A 134 -16.72 1.43 1.64
N ARG A 135 -17.79 0.69 1.94
CA ARG A 135 -19.15 0.95 1.44
C ARG A 135 -19.69 2.32 1.82
N ARG A 136 -19.25 2.86 2.96
CA ARG A 136 -19.77 4.13 3.49
C ARG A 136 -19.15 5.35 2.82
N THR A 137 -17.90 5.24 2.41
CA THR A 137 -17.12 6.37 1.91
C THR A 137 -16.67 6.21 0.46
N HIS A 138 -16.88 5.03 -0.10
CA HIS A 138 -16.40 4.58 -1.42
C HIS A 138 -14.87 4.66 -1.59
N ARG A 139 -14.12 4.92 -0.50
CA ARG A 139 -12.67 5.02 -0.57
C ARG A 139 -12.02 3.66 -0.74
N LEU A 140 -11.04 3.59 -1.60
CA LEU A 140 -10.19 2.41 -1.70
C LEU A 140 -9.48 2.15 -0.38
N LEU A 141 -9.53 0.90 0.08
CA LEU A 141 -8.87 0.41 1.29
C LEU A 141 -7.66 -0.46 0.98
N GLY A 142 -7.63 -1.08 -0.20
CA GLY A 142 -6.53 -1.94 -0.62
C GLY A 142 -6.82 -2.75 -1.86
N GLY A 143 -5.89 -3.64 -2.17
CA GLY A 143 -6.03 -4.56 -3.29
C GLY A 143 -4.79 -5.40 -3.51
N TRP A 144 -4.90 -6.35 -4.42
CA TRP A 144 -3.78 -7.17 -4.85
C TRP A 144 -3.84 -7.42 -6.36
N VAL A 145 -2.68 -7.71 -6.92
CA VAL A 145 -2.50 -8.04 -8.34
C VAL A 145 -1.60 -9.26 -8.46
N THR A 146 -1.95 -10.20 -9.31
CA THR A 146 -1.08 -11.33 -9.66
C THR A 146 -1.07 -11.56 -11.16
N GLY A 147 0.07 -11.99 -11.69
CA GLY A 147 0.27 -12.26 -13.11
C GLY A 147 1.74 -12.43 -13.48
N GLU A 148 2.01 -12.66 -14.77
CA GLU A 148 3.38 -12.76 -15.29
C GLU A 148 3.96 -11.40 -15.69
N ALA A 149 3.11 -10.44 -16.05
CA ALA A 149 3.51 -9.10 -16.49
C ALA A 149 2.56 -8.01 -15.98
N GLY A 150 3.00 -6.75 -15.99
CA GLY A 150 2.20 -5.58 -15.63
C GLY A 150 1.89 -5.43 -14.12
N VAL A 151 2.24 -6.40 -13.28
CA VAL A 151 1.93 -6.41 -11.84
C VAL A 151 2.50 -5.20 -11.10
N PRO A 152 3.80 -4.81 -11.28
CA PRO A 152 4.34 -3.63 -10.57
C PRO A 152 3.63 -2.33 -10.91
N GLY A 153 3.28 -2.10 -12.17
CA GLY A 153 2.57 -0.88 -12.58
C GLY A 153 1.19 -0.79 -11.93
N ARG A 154 0.42 -1.86 -11.96
CA ARG A 154 -0.93 -1.92 -11.40
C ARG A 154 -0.96 -1.78 -9.89
N ILE A 155 -0.07 -2.49 -9.16
CA ILE A 155 -0.05 -2.36 -7.70
C ILE A 155 0.42 -0.98 -7.26
N ASN A 156 1.38 -0.36 -7.97
CA ASN A 156 1.82 1.00 -7.69
C ASN A 156 0.71 2.03 -7.93
N LEU A 157 -0.16 1.81 -8.94
CA LEU A 157 -1.33 2.65 -9.17
C LEU A 157 -2.32 2.56 -8.00
N ILE A 158 -2.62 1.34 -7.52
CA ILE A 158 -3.46 1.15 -6.33
C ILE A 158 -2.82 1.82 -5.10
N ALA A 159 -1.51 1.67 -4.88
CA ALA A 159 -0.80 2.30 -3.77
C ALA A 159 -0.83 3.84 -3.84
N ALA A 160 -0.75 4.42 -5.04
CA ALA A 160 -0.91 5.86 -5.26
C ALA A 160 -2.33 6.31 -4.91
N ALA A 161 -3.36 5.57 -5.33
CA ALA A 161 -4.75 5.84 -4.99
C ALA A 161 -5.00 5.80 -3.46
N LEU A 162 -4.42 4.83 -2.75
CA LEU A 162 -4.49 4.78 -1.29
C LEU A 162 -3.80 5.99 -0.63
N THR A 163 -2.66 6.41 -1.17
CA THR A 163 -1.91 7.56 -0.66
C THR A 163 -2.69 8.88 -0.79
N THR A 164 -3.45 9.02 -1.88
CA THR A 164 -4.31 10.19 -2.14
C THR A 164 -5.72 10.03 -1.58
N ARG A 165 -6.01 8.89 -0.95
CA ARG A 165 -7.34 8.57 -0.40
C ARG A 165 -8.45 8.60 -1.46
N MET A 166 -8.14 8.12 -2.66
CA MET A 166 -9.03 8.14 -3.82
C MET A 166 -10.27 7.27 -3.59
N THR A 167 -11.41 7.70 -4.13
CA THR A 167 -12.62 6.88 -4.19
C THR A 167 -12.56 5.89 -5.35
N VAL A 168 -13.47 4.93 -5.38
CA VAL A 168 -13.56 3.95 -6.48
C VAL A 168 -13.97 4.64 -7.77
N GLU A 169 -14.85 5.65 -7.70
CA GLU A 169 -15.29 6.46 -8.83
C GLU A 169 -14.13 7.21 -9.48
N ASP A 170 -13.33 7.91 -8.66
CA ASP A 170 -12.16 8.64 -9.16
C ASP A 170 -11.12 7.69 -9.76
N PHE A 171 -10.94 6.51 -9.14
CA PHE A 171 -9.99 5.50 -9.61
C PHE A 171 -10.42 4.86 -10.94
N GLU A 172 -11.72 4.63 -11.13
CA GLU A 172 -12.28 4.10 -12.38
C GLU A 172 -12.08 5.08 -13.55
N GLN A 173 -12.18 6.39 -13.28
CA GLN A 173 -12.07 7.46 -14.27
C GLN A 173 -10.64 7.90 -14.59
N LEU A 174 -9.61 7.24 -14.04
CA LEU A 174 -8.23 7.60 -14.34
C LEU A 174 -7.92 7.47 -15.84
N ASP A 175 -7.26 8.49 -16.39
CA ASP A 175 -6.73 8.46 -17.75
C ASP A 175 -5.43 7.63 -17.80
N LEU A 176 -5.56 6.35 -18.08
CA LEU A 176 -4.44 5.41 -18.11
C LEU A 176 -3.91 5.21 -19.53
N ALA A 177 -2.60 5.12 -19.65
CA ALA A 177 -1.94 4.89 -20.93
C ALA A 177 -2.36 3.54 -21.54
N TYR A 178 -2.72 3.57 -22.82
CA TYR A 178 -3.09 2.40 -23.60
C TYR A 178 -2.31 2.30 -24.90
N THR A 179 -1.82 1.11 -25.17
CA THR A 179 -1.55 0.63 -26.53
C THR A 179 -1.46 -0.91 -26.49
N PRO A 180 -1.86 -1.61 -27.56
CA PRO A 180 -2.06 -3.06 -27.56
C PRO A 180 -0.93 -3.91 -26.96
N PRO A 181 0.38 -3.59 -27.14
CA PRO A 181 1.47 -4.37 -26.54
C PRO A 181 1.60 -4.25 -25.01
N PHE A 182 1.01 -3.24 -24.37
CA PHE A 182 1.24 -2.94 -22.96
C PHE A 182 0.03 -3.14 -22.05
N SER A 183 -1.17 -2.81 -22.54
CA SER A 183 -2.42 -2.96 -21.78
C SER A 183 -3.62 -3.11 -22.71
N PRO A 184 -4.77 -3.62 -22.24
CA PRO A 184 -6.04 -3.47 -22.96
C PRO A 184 -6.54 -2.03 -22.81
N ALA A 185 -7.49 -1.62 -23.69
CA ALA A 185 -8.07 -0.27 -23.67
C ALA A 185 -8.75 0.10 -22.34
N ARG A 186 -9.28 -0.88 -21.63
CA ARG A 186 -9.66 -0.76 -20.21
C ARG A 186 -8.71 -1.63 -19.40
N ASP A 187 -7.85 -1.00 -18.62
CA ASP A 187 -6.91 -1.76 -17.79
C ASP A 187 -7.67 -2.62 -16.76
N PRO A 188 -7.17 -3.83 -16.43
CA PRO A 188 -7.77 -4.69 -15.41
C PRO A 188 -8.11 -4.00 -14.10
N VAL A 189 -7.34 -2.99 -13.66
CA VAL A 189 -7.67 -2.25 -12.43
C VAL A 189 -8.92 -1.40 -12.58
N GLN A 190 -9.17 -0.81 -13.76
CA GLN A 190 -10.40 -0.06 -14.06
C GLN A 190 -11.60 -0.99 -14.20
N VAL A 191 -11.40 -2.17 -14.80
CA VAL A 191 -12.46 -3.20 -14.85
C VAL A 191 -12.85 -3.64 -13.44
N ALA A 192 -11.86 -3.88 -12.57
CA ALA A 192 -12.12 -4.22 -11.18
C ALA A 192 -12.84 -3.09 -10.43
N ALA A 193 -12.46 -1.83 -10.66
CA ALA A 193 -13.15 -0.68 -10.07
C ALA A 193 -14.61 -0.59 -10.50
N ASN A 194 -14.89 -0.75 -11.79
CA ASN A 194 -16.25 -0.75 -12.32
C ASN A 194 -17.12 -1.89 -11.75
N GLU A 195 -16.56 -3.08 -11.56
CA GLU A 195 -17.26 -4.18 -10.90
C GLU A 195 -17.47 -3.92 -9.41
N LEU A 196 -16.52 -3.25 -8.75
CA LEU A 196 -16.63 -2.89 -7.34
C LEU A 196 -17.71 -1.84 -7.10
N LEU A 197 -17.86 -0.85 -7.99
CA LEU A 197 -18.92 0.16 -7.91
C LEU A 197 -20.32 -0.47 -7.81
N LYS A 198 -20.59 -1.53 -8.59
CA LYS A 198 -21.87 -2.25 -8.54
C LYS A 198 -22.18 -2.91 -7.19
N LEU A 199 -21.19 -3.01 -6.30
CA LEU A 199 -21.35 -3.55 -4.96
C LEU A 199 -21.44 -2.46 -3.89
N LEU A 200 -21.21 -1.19 -4.26
CA LEU A 200 -21.25 -0.04 -3.35
C LEU A 200 -22.62 0.66 -3.38
N ASP A 201 -23.35 0.51 -4.48
CA ASP A 201 -24.78 0.91 -4.64
C ASP A 201 -25.71 -0.08 -3.84
#